data_ed2801dda34db94dec3a84a4f84fd966
#
_entry.id   ed2801dda34db94dec3a84a4f84fd966
#
_cell.length_a   1.000
_cell.length_b   1.000
_cell.length_c   1.000
_cell.angle_alpha   90.00
_cell.angle_beta   90.00
_cell.angle_gamma   90.00
#
_symmetry.space_group_name_H-M   'P 1'
#
loop_
_entity.id
_entity.type
_entity.pdbx_description
1 polymer ?
#
loop_
_entity_poly.entity_id
_entity_poly.type
_entity_poly.pdbx_seq_one_letter_code
_entity_poly.pdbx_strand_id
1 'polypeptide(L)'
;MEFGIFSNGYIPGPAAHDTESEHTELMREANYGVVADKNNWKYMWFGEHHSLTEYSHMSAPAPIMGWVAAQTNYIHLGSAITSLPTNKEHPVRIAER
;
A
#
# COMPACT_ATOMS: atom_id res chain seq x y z
N MET A 1 -4.35 19.37 13.08
CA MET A 1 -3.51 18.90 11.95
C MET A 1 -3.78 17.42 11.79
N GLU A 2 -3.92 16.92 10.57
CA GLU A 2 -4.13 15.50 10.29
C GLU A 2 -2.89 14.94 9.61
N PHE A 3 -2.48 13.75 10.01
CA PHE A 3 -1.29 13.09 9.48
C PHE A 3 -1.68 11.84 8.67
N GLY A 4 -0.90 11.56 7.66
CA GLY A 4 -1.02 10.34 6.86
C GLY A 4 0.33 9.78 6.48
N ILE A 5 0.35 8.49 6.15
CA ILE A 5 1.51 7.77 5.62
C ILE A 5 1.27 7.46 4.15
N PHE A 6 2.32 7.45 3.37
CA PHE A 6 2.33 6.89 2.02
C PHE A 6 3.24 5.65 1.98
N SER A 7 2.70 4.54 1.49
CA SER A 7 3.38 3.26 1.32
C SER A 7 3.57 2.99 -0.17
N ASN A 8 4.80 2.81 -0.59
CA ASN A 8 5.14 2.62 -2.00
C ASN A 8 5.82 1.27 -2.30
N GLY A 9 6.14 0.48 -1.28
CA GLY A 9 6.85 -0.78 -1.45
C GLY A 9 8.26 -0.60 -2.02
N TYR A 10 8.98 0.42 -1.58
CA TYR A 10 10.34 0.68 -2.07
C TYR A 10 11.36 -0.23 -1.39
N ILE A 11 12.10 -0.99 -2.20
CA ILE A 11 13.19 -1.85 -1.75
C ILE A 11 14.47 -1.44 -2.47
N PRO A 12 15.46 -0.88 -1.74
CA PRO A 12 16.66 -0.34 -2.38
C PRO A 12 17.68 -1.42 -2.79
N GLY A 13 18.41 -1.13 -3.85
CA GLY A 13 19.63 -1.80 -4.25
C GLY A 13 19.48 -3.29 -4.58
N PRO A 14 20.46 -4.12 -4.21
CA PRO A 14 20.47 -5.55 -4.55
C PRO A 14 19.28 -6.32 -3.95
N ALA A 15 18.74 -5.88 -2.82
CA ALA A 15 17.58 -6.49 -2.16
C ALA A 15 16.29 -6.43 -2.99
N ALA A 16 16.20 -5.53 -3.97
CA ALA A 16 15.06 -5.43 -4.88
C ALA A 16 14.83 -6.68 -5.75
N HIS A 17 15.80 -7.58 -5.81
CA HIS A 17 15.70 -8.82 -6.58
C HIS A 17 15.62 -10.08 -5.70
N ASP A 18 15.50 -9.89 -4.38
CA ASP A 18 15.37 -10.97 -3.41
C ASP A 18 13.95 -11.07 -2.87
N THR A 19 13.30 -12.22 -3.08
CA THR A 19 11.90 -12.44 -2.73
C THR A 19 11.64 -12.41 -1.22
N GLU A 20 12.61 -12.79 -0.40
CA GLU A 20 12.47 -12.75 1.06
C GLU A 20 12.55 -11.31 1.57
N SER A 21 13.44 -10.52 0.98
CA SER A 21 13.51 -9.07 1.22
C SER A 21 12.23 -8.36 0.80
N GLU A 22 11.65 -8.73 -0.36
CA GLU A 22 10.39 -8.19 -0.83
C GLU A 22 9.27 -8.44 0.18
N HIS A 23 9.09 -9.68 0.61
CA HIS A 23 8.07 -10.01 1.60
C HIS A 23 8.27 -9.24 2.91
N THR A 24 9.49 -9.23 3.43
CA THR A 24 9.83 -8.56 4.69
C THR A 24 9.52 -7.06 4.63
N GLU A 25 9.91 -6.39 3.54
CA GLU A 25 9.68 -4.96 3.38
C GLU A 25 8.20 -4.61 3.21
N LEU A 26 7.44 -5.35 2.40
CA LEU A 26 6.01 -5.13 2.24
C LEU A 26 5.25 -5.32 3.56
N MET A 27 5.61 -6.32 4.35
CA MET A 27 5.02 -6.54 5.67
C MET A 27 5.46 -5.46 6.68
N ARG A 28 6.67 -4.94 6.57
CA ARG A 28 7.13 -3.81 7.38
C ARG A 28 6.34 -2.55 7.07
N GLU A 29 6.13 -2.23 5.79
CA GLU A 29 5.29 -1.10 5.40
C GLU A 29 3.84 -1.26 5.85
N ALA A 30 3.27 -2.46 5.74
CA ALA A 30 1.94 -2.74 6.25
C ALA A 30 1.84 -2.48 7.76
N ASN A 31 2.86 -2.87 8.53
CA ASN A 31 2.93 -2.60 9.97
C ASN A 31 3.01 -1.10 10.31
N TYR A 32 3.52 -0.25 9.43
CA TYR A 32 3.45 1.20 9.66
C TYR A 32 2.00 1.69 9.79
N GLY A 33 1.06 1.10 9.03
CA GLY A 33 -0.36 1.40 9.18
C GLY A 33 -0.90 1.05 10.57
N VAL A 34 -0.49 -0.11 11.10
CA VAL A 34 -0.89 -0.54 12.46
C VAL A 34 -0.31 0.38 13.53
N VAL A 35 0.95 0.79 13.38
CA VAL A 35 1.60 1.74 14.30
C VAL A 35 0.96 3.11 14.20
N ALA A 36 0.65 3.57 12.99
CA ALA A 36 -0.01 4.84 12.73
C ALA A 36 -1.41 4.90 13.37
N ASP A 37 -2.20 3.84 13.22
CA ASP A 37 -3.52 3.71 13.85
C ASP A 37 -3.44 3.90 15.37
N LYS A 38 -2.49 3.22 16.03
CA LYS A 38 -2.24 3.32 17.47
C LYS A 38 -1.77 4.70 17.93
N ASN A 39 -1.24 5.51 17.02
CA ASN A 39 -0.76 6.86 17.26
C ASN A 39 -1.71 7.95 16.72
N ASN A 40 -2.96 7.60 16.43
CA ASN A 40 -4.02 8.50 15.96
C ASN A 40 -3.69 9.21 14.63
N TRP A 41 -2.93 8.60 13.77
CA TRP A 41 -2.77 9.07 12.40
C TRP A 41 -4.03 8.73 11.61
N LYS A 42 -4.43 9.60 10.71
CA LYS A 42 -5.74 9.51 10.08
C LYS A 42 -5.76 8.72 8.78
N TYR A 43 -4.67 8.75 8.01
CA TYR A 43 -4.65 8.18 6.67
C TYR A 43 -3.43 7.29 6.43
N MET A 44 -3.64 6.21 5.66
CA MET A 44 -2.58 5.48 5.00
C MET A 44 -2.93 5.31 3.53
N TRP A 45 -2.01 5.74 2.66
CA TRP A 45 -2.15 5.72 1.22
C TRP A 45 -1.20 4.70 0.61
N PHE A 46 -1.69 3.93 -0.35
CA PHE A 46 -0.92 2.91 -1.03
C PHE A 46 -0.73 3.27 -2.49
N GLY A 47 0.53 3.28 -2.95
CA GLY A 47 0.86 3.34 -4.36
C GLY A 47 0.49 2.05 -5.08
N GLU A 48 0.41 2.11 -6.40
CA GLU A 48 0.30 0.93 -7.26
C GLU A 48 1.21 1.12 -8.46
N HIS A 49 2.20 0.24 -8.60
CA HIS A 49 3.19 0.29 -9.67
C HIS A 49 3.45 -1.11 -10.22
N HIS A 50 3.62 -1.19 -11.53
CA HIS A 50 3.85 -2.45 -12.23
C HIS A 50 5.15 -2.41 -13.02
N SER A 51 5.96 -3.46 -12.92
CA SER A 51 7.23 -3.62 -13.65
C SER A 51 8.26 -2.50 -13.38
N LEU A 52 8.32 -2.02 -12.14
CA LEU A 52 9.21 -0.94 -11.68
C LEU A 52 9.95 -1.35 -10.41
N THR A 53 10.64 -2.49 -10.43
CA THR A 53 11.32 -3.06 -9.25
C THR A 53 12.35 -2.12 -8.62
N GLU A 54 12.95 -1.23 -9.40
CA GLU A 54 13.88 -0.21 -8.91
C GLU A 54 13.20 0.93 -8.13
N TYR A 55 11.86 1.01 -8.19
CA TYR A 55 11.10 2.09 -7.57
C TYR A 55 10.02 1.59 -6.61
N SER A 56 9.33 0.50 -6.94
CA SER A 56 8.19 0.01 -6.15
C SER A 56 7.92 -1.47 -6.39
N HIS A 57 7.68 -2.20 -5.32
CA HIS A 57 7.19 -3.58 -5.34
C HIS A 57 5.68 -3.67 -5.04
N MET A 58 5.00 -2.54 -4.92
CA MET A 58 3.56 -2.45 -4.64
C MET A 58 2.73 -2.64 -5.91
N SER A 59 2.70 -3.86 -6.42
CA SER A 59 1.94 -4.20 -7.65
C SER A 59 0.48 -4.57 -7.37
N ALA A 60 0.15 -4.93 -6.13
CA ALA A 60 -1.19 -5.32 -5.71
C ALA A 60 -1.47 -4.78 -4.30
N PRO A 61 -1.79 -3.49 -4.14
CA PRO A 61 -2.01 -2.89 -2.82
C PRO A 61 -3.25 -3.43 -2.09
N ALA A 62 -4.29 -3.86 -2.80
CA ALA A 62 -5.55 -4.26 -2.21
C ALA A 62 -5.44 -5.42 -1.16
N PRO A 63 -4.67 -6.50 -1.38
CA PRO A 63 -4.43 -7.52 -0.36
C PRO A 63 -3.77 -6.96 0.91
N ILE A 64 -2.78 -6.07 0.74
CA ILE A 64 -2.07 -5.43 1.86
C ILE A 64 -3.00 -4.49 2.61
N MET A 65 -3.82 -3.70 1.91
CA MET A 65 -4.85 -2.86 2.51
C MET A 65 -5.83 -3.70 3.34
N GLY A 66 -6.27 -4.85 2.83
CA GLY A 66 -7.13 -5.79 3.57
C GLY A 66 -6.47 -6.31 4.85
N TRP A 67 -5.18 -6.64 4.79
CA TRP A 67 -4.44 -7.06 5.97
C TRP A 67 -4.32 -5.92 7.00
N VAL A 68 -4.00 -4.70 6.58
CA VAL A 68 -3.93 -3.53 7.47
C VAL A 68 -5.30 -3.23 8.07
N ALA A 69 -6.37 -3.28 7.27
CA ALA A 69 -7.75 -3.07 7.74
C ALA A 69 -8.14 -4.05 8.85
N ALA A 70 -7.72 -5.31 8.73
CA ALA A 70 -7.99 -6.33 9.75
C ALA A 70 -7.24 -6.11 11.08
N GLN A 71 -6.19 -5.28 11.09
CA GLN A 71 -5.34 -5.00 12.25
C GLN A 71 -5.58 -3.61 12.87
N THR A 72 -6.43 -2.79 12.24
CA THR A 72 -6.63 -1.37 12.61
C THR A 72 -8.09 -1.07 12.87
N ASN A 73 -8.38 0.07 13.53
CA ASN A 73 -9.74 0.46 13.91
C ASN A 73 -10.14 1.86 13.44
N TYR A 74 -9.20 2.77 13.21
CA TYR A 74 -9.49 4.20 13.01
C TYR A 74 -8.85 4.78 11.75
N ILE A 75 -7.70 4.25 11.33
CA ILE A 75 -6.98 4.77 10.17
C ILE A 75 -7.77 4.53 8.88
N HIS A 76 -7.89 5.55 8.05
CA HIS A 76 -8.50 5.43 6.72
C HIS A 76 -7.47 4.95 5.71
N LEU A 77 -7.81 3.92 4.95
CA LEU A 77 -6.95 3.35 3.92
C LEU A 77 -7.41 3.83 2.55
N GLY A 78 -6.48 4.22 1.70
CA GLY A 78 -6.80 4.72 0.38
C GLY A 78 -5.75 4.38 -0.67
N SER A 79 -6.18 4.31 -1.92
CA SER A 79 -5.29 4.19 -3.07
C SER A 79 -4.75 5.56 -3.45
N ALA A 80 -3.44 5.66 -3.61
CA ALA A 80 -2.77 6.89 -4.05
C ALA A 80 -1.91 6.61 -5.28
N ILE A 81 -2.39 5.73 -6.07
CA ILE A 81 -3.00 5.89 -7.41
C ILE A 81 -4.01 4.77 -7.60
N THR A 82 -5.08 5.05 -8.32
CA THR A 82 -5.96 4.05 -8.93
C THR A 82 -5.86 4.20 -10.44
N SER A 83 -5.49 3.13 -11.13
CA SER A 83 -5.39 3.12 -12.60
C SER A 83 -6.80 3.18 -13.21
N LEU A 84 -7.12 4.25 -13.92
CA LEU A 84 -8.45 4.50 -14.49
C LEU A 84 -8.72 3.92 -15.89
N PRO A 85 -7.73 3.45 -16.70
CA PRO A 85 -8.05 2.86 -17.99
C PRO A 85 -9.07 1.73 -17.86
N THR A 86 -10.22 1.88 -18.54
CA THR A 86 -11.37 0.97 -18.41
C THR A 86 -11.10 -0.48 -18.81
N ASN A 87 -10.05 -0.71 -19.56
CA ASN A 87 -9.57 -2.04 -19.91
C ASN A 87 -8.81 -2.75 -18.76
N LYS A 88 -8.49 -2.04 -17.71
CA LYS A 88 -7.84 -2.60 -16.51
C LYS A 88 -8.87 -2.91 -15.44
N GLU A 89 -9.69 -1.94 -15.07
CA GLU A 89 -10.72 -2.11 -14.07
C GLU A 89 -11.94 -1.23 -14.38
N HIS A 90 -13.14 -1.78 -14.18
CA HIS A 90 -14.37 -1.02 -14.43
C HIS A 90 -14.56 0.05 -13.36
N PRO A 91 -14.93 1.31 -13.72
CA PRO A 91 -15.08 2.40 -12.76
C PRO A 91 -16.04 2.11 -11.59
N VAL A 92 -17.09 1.33 -11.82
CA VAL A 92 -18.01 0.90 -10.75
C VAL A 92 -17.28 0.09 -9.68
N ARG A 93 -16.38 -0.83 -10.07
CA ARG A 93 -15.61 -1.62 -9.11
C ARG A 93 -14.64 -0.78 -8.29
N ILE A 94 -14.08 0.27 -8.90
CA ILE A 94 -13.23 1.22 -8.19
C ILE A 94 -14.06 2.00 -7.14
N ALA A 95 -15.28 2.39 -7.51
CA ALA A 95 -16.16 3.15 -6.62
C ALA A 95 -16.74 2.31 -5.47
N GLU A 96 -16.80 0.99 -5.62
CA GLU A 96 -17.28 0.06 -4.59
C GLU A 96 -16.19 -0.37 -3.58
N ARG A 97 -14.93 -0.16 -3.90
CA ARG A 97 -13.78 -0.51 -3.07
C ARG A 97 -13.51 0.52 -2.00
#